data_dcf7bcb45c84f63c87a19f6919a4ea37
#
_entry.id   dcf7bcb45c84f63c87a19f6919a4ea37
#
_cell.length_a   1.000
_cell.length_b   1.000
_cell.length_c   1.000
_cell.angle_alpha   90.00
_cell.angle_beta   90.00
_cell.angle_gamma   90.00
#
_symmetry.space_group_name_H-M   'P 1'
#
loop_
_entity.id
_entity.type
_entity.pdbx_description
1 polymer ?
#
loop_
_entity_poly.entity_id
_entity_poly.type
_entity_poly.pdbx_seq_one_letter_code
_entity_poly.pdbx_strand_id
1 'polypeptide(L)'
;MITIEQLKDVKTRTEALYRYLDIENKKVQVEEEQLRTQAPGFWDDAKKAEAQMKKVKSLQGWIEGYNAVKTLTDELELAFDFYKDELVTEEEVDEAYAKSLQALEELELKNMLRSEADQMDCVLKINSGAGGTESQDWSSMLMRMYMRWAESNGYKLSVANLQEGDEAGIKTVTMNIEGAYAYGYLKGENGVHRLVRVSPYNAQGKRMTSFASVFVTPLVDDSIEVVVEPARLSWDTFRSGGAGGQNVNKVESGVRLRYQYKDPYTGEEEEILIENTETRDQPKNKENAMRQLRSILYDKELQHRMEEQAKVEAGKKMIEWGSQIRSYVFDDRRVKDHRTNYQTSDVNGVMDGKIDGFIKAYLMEFSDSEA
;
A
#
# COMPACT_ATOMS: atom_id res chain seq x y z
N MET A 1 19.58 5.49 -33.93
CA MET A 1 20.87 5.02 -33.34
C MET A 1 21.22 5.81 -32.10
N ILE A 2 21.57 5.13 -31.00
CA ILE A 2 22.00 5.76 -29.75
C ILE A 2 23.38 6.43 -29.90
N THR A 3 23.62 7.44 -29.08
CA THR A 3 24.92 8.12 -28.99
C THR A 3 25.83 7.47 -27.96
N ILE A 4 27.13 7.66 -28.06
CA ILE A 4 28.11 7.22 -27.05
C ILE A 4 27.81 7.84 -25.67
N GLU A 5 27.27 9.05 -25.64
CA GLU A 5 26.89 9.74 -24.42
C GLU A 5 25.73 9.05 -23.72
N GLN A 6 24.72 8.57 -24.47
CA GLN A 6 23.59 7.81 -23.93
C GLN A 6 24.03 6.46 -23.36
N LEU A 7 24.93 5.75 -24.04
CA LEU A 7 25.51 4.51 -23.51
C LEU A 7 26.28 4.77 -22.21
N LYS A 8 27.10 5.82 -22.18
CA LYS A 8 27.88 6.20 -21.00
C LYS A 8 26.98 6.62 -19.83
N ASP A 9 25.86 7.30 -20.10
CA ASP A 9 24.88 7.67 -19.09
C ASP A 9 24.28 6.43 -18.42
N VAL A 10 23.77 5.48 -19.20
CA VAL A 10 23.20 4.22 -18.66
C VAL A 10 24.23 3.47 -17.78
N LYS A 11 25.48 3.35 -18.24
CA LYS A 11 26.56 2.71 -17.46
C LYS A 11 26.82 3.43 -16.15
N THR A 12 26.97 4.75 -16.18
CA THR A 12 27.25 5.56 -14.98
C THR A 12 26.10 5.46 -13.97
N ARG A 13 24.86 5.50 -14.42
CA ARG A 13 23.68 5.34 -13.57
C ARG A 13 23.58 3.93 -12.98
N THR A 14 23.89 2.89 -13.76
CA THR A 14 23.93 1.50 -13.28
C THR A 14 25.00 1.32 -12.18
N GLU A 15 26.19 1.88 -12.34
CA GLU A 15 27.25 1.86 -11.32
C GLU A 15 26.87 2.67 -10.07
N ALA A 16 26.24 3.81 -10.25
CA ALA A 16 25.73 4.61 -9.14
C ALA A 16 24.68 3.84 -8.33
N LEU A 17 23.77 3.17 -9.04
CA LEU A 17 22.71 2.37 -8.42
C LEU A 17 23.25 1.20 -7.56
N TYR A 18 24.38 0.57 -7.96
CA TYR A 18 25.07 -0.43 -7.13
C TYR A 18 25.42 0.10 -5.75
N ARG A 19 25.94 1.33 -5.71
CA ARG A 19 26.33 1.99 -4.46
C ARG A 19 25.11 2.45 -3.65
N TYR A 20 24.12 3.06 -4.29
CA TYR A 20 22.91 3.53 -3.62
C TYR A 20 22.07 2.40 -3.02
N LEU A 21 22.00 1.26 -3.70
CA LEU A 21 21.32 0.07 -3.20
C LEU A 21 22.15 -0.72 -2.19
N ASP A 22 23.42 -0.39 -2.02
CA ASP A 22 24.35 -1.12 -1.14
C ASP A 22 24.30 -2.64 -1.38
N ILE A 23 24.45 -3.03 -2.64
CA ILE A 23 24.29 -4.42 -3.10
C ILE A 23 25.29 -5.35 -2.41
N GLU A 24 26.53 -4.89 -2.15
CA GLU A 24 27.56 -5.68 -1.48
C GLU A 24 27.10 -6.10 -0.07
N ASN A 25 26.62 -5.15 0.71
CA ASN A 25 26.15 -5.41 2.07
C ASN A 25 24.87 -6.26 2.08
N LYS A 26 23.96 -6.04 1.11
CA LYS A 26 22.77 -6.88 0.97
C LYS A 26 23.09 -8.34 0.67
N LYS A 27 24.15 -8.64 -0.08
CA LYS A 27 24.60 -10.02 -0.32
C LYS A 27 25.03 -10.68 1.00
N VAL A 28 25.83 -9.96 1.81
CA VAL A 28 26.25 -10.44 3.14
C VAL A 28 25.03 -10.67 4.05
N GLN A 29 24.10 -9.71 4.07
CA GLN A 29 22.87 -9.84 4.85
C GLN A 29 22.02 -11.05 4.42
N VAL A 30 21.90 -11.31 3.13
CA VAL A 30 21.17 -12.50 2.63
C VAL A 30 21.82 -13.78 3.17
N GLU A 31 23.14 -13.89 3.11
CA GLU A 31 23.85 -15.06 3.61
C GLU A 31 23.64 -15.24 5.12
N GLU A 32 23.74 -14.16 5.91
CA GLU A 32 23.51 -14.19 7.35
C GLU A 32 22.06 -14.59 7.69
N GLU A 33 21.07 -13.97 7.02
CA GLU A 33 19.66 -14.25 7.28
C GLU A 33 19.25 -15.65 6.79
N GLN A 34 19.87 -16.17 5.74
CA GLN A 34 19.71 -17.56 5.32
C GLN A 34 20.30 -18.56 6.32
N LEU A 35 21.47 -18.25 6.90
CA LEU A 35 22.06 -19.10 7.94
C LEU A 35 21.12 -19.21 9.17
N ARG A 36 20.42 -18.12 9.52
CA ARG A 36 19.43 -18.14 10.61
C ARG A 36 18.27 -19.11 10.33
N THR A 37 17.86 -19.29 9.07
CA THR A 37 16.79 -20.22 8.70
C THR A 37 17.18 -21.70 8.88
N GLN A 38 18.49 -21.99 8.98
CA GLN A 38 19.02 -23.34 9.20
C GLN A 38 19.17 -23.68 10.68
N ALA A 39 18.91 -22.75 11.60
CA ALA A 39 19.04 -22.97 13.03
C ALA A 39 18.02 -24.03 13.53
N PRO A 40 18.41 -24.92 14.47
CA PRO A 40 17.49 -25.88 15.07
C PRO A 40 16.28 -25.15 15.71
N GLY A 41 15.07 -25.61 15.45
CA GLY A 41 13.84 -25.02 15.98
C GLY A 41 13.33 -23.77 15.23
N PHE A 42 13.99 -23.35 14.14
CA PHE A 42 13.54 -22.18 13.37
C PHE A 42 12.11 -22.33 12.83
N TRP A 43 11.74 -23.53 12.41
CA TRP A 43 10.43 -23.83 11.82
C TRP A 43 9.32 -24.10 12.86
N ASP A 44 9.65 -24.13 14.15
CA ASP A 44 8.67 -24.37 15.23
C ASP A 44 7.72 -23.20 15.40
N ASP A 45 8.14 -21.96 15.03
CA ASP A 45 7.30 -20.77 15.04
C ASP A 45 7.04 -20.30 13.59
N ALA A 46 5.89 -20.70 13.06
CA ALA A 46 5.51 -20.41 11.68
C ALA A 46 5.50 -18.91 11.34
N LYS A 47 5.05 -18.05 12.27
CA LYS A 47 4.99 -16.58 12.04
C LYS A 47 6.37 -15.95 11.95
N LYS A 48 7.29 -16.34 12.84
CA LYS A 48 8.69 -15.86 12.79
C LYS A 48 9.40 -16.36 11.54
N ALA A 49 9.17 -17.63 11.18
CA ALA A 49 9.74 -18.21 9.97
C ALA A 49 9.24 -17.47 8.71
N GLU A 50 7.94 -17.17 8.62
CA GLU A 50 7.35 -16.41 7.52
C GLU A 50 7.94 -14.98 7.42
N ALA A 51 8.01 -14.25 8.53
CA ALA A 51 8.60 -12.91 8.58
C ALA A 51 10.07 -12.92 8.13
N GLN A 52 10.83 -13.90 8.60
CA GLN A 52 12.24 -14.07 8.22
C GLN A 52 12.39 -14.39 6.72
N MET A 53 11.58 -15.29 6.19
CA MET A 53 11.60 -15.64 4.76
C MET A 53 11.18 -14.45 3.89
N LYS A 54 10.22 -13.64 4.34
CA LYS A 54 9.82 -12.41 3.65
C LYS A 54 10.97 -11.42 3.59
N LYS A 55 11.74 -11.27 4.68
CA LYS A 55 12.93 -10.42 4.74
C LYS A 55 14.02 -10.90 3.76
N VAL A 56 14.34 -12.19 3.76
CA VAL A 56 15.32 -12.79 2.85
C VAL A 56 14.89 -12.56 1.39
N LYS A 57 13.63 -12.84 1.06
CA LYS A 57 13.09 -12.66 -0.29
C LYS A 57 13.14 -11.19 -0.73
N SER A 58 12.88 -10.25 0.16
CA SER A 58 12.99 -8.81 -0.14
C SER A 58 14.42 -8.41 -0.48
N LEU A 59 15.41 -8.86 0.32
CA LEU A 59 16.83 -8.58 0.05
C LEU A 59 17.29 -9.21 -1.27
N GLN A 60 16.90 -10.48 -1.53
CA GLN A 60 17.21 -11.17 -2.79
C GLN A 60 16.60 -10.44 -3.99
N GLY A 61 15.37 -9.96 -3.89
CA GLY A 61 14.71 -9.20 -4.95
C GLY A 61 15.45 -7.93 -5.37
N TRP A 62 16.14 -7.26 -4.44
CA TRP A 62 17.00 -6.12 -4.77
C TRP A 62 18.26 -6.55 -5.53
N ILE A 63 18.90 -7.65 -5.09
CA ILE A 63 20.11 -8.17 -5.74
C ILE A 63 19.78 -8.66 -7.15
N GLU A 64 18.69 -9.41 -7.30
CA GLU A 64 18.23 -9.93 -8.60
C GLU A 64 17.86 -8.78 -9.55
N GLY A 65 17.12 -7.77 -9.05
CA GLY A 65 16.76 -6.59 -9.83
C GLY A 65 18.00 -5.84 -10.33
N TYR A 66 19.00 -5.62 -9.47
CA TYR A 66 20.25 -5.02 -9.89
C TYR A 66 21.01 -5.85 -10.92
N ASN A 67 21.12 -7.17 -10.69
CA ASN A 67 21.81 -8.08 -11.63
C ASN A 67 21.13 -8.08 -13.01
N ALA A 68 19.80 -8.02 -13.06
CA ALA A 68 19.06 -7.93 -14.33
C ALA A 68 19.39 -6.62 -15.07
N VAL A 69 19.38 -5.49 -14.38
CA VAL A 69 19.78 -4.19 -14.98
C VAL A 69 21.22 -4.21 -15.48
N LYS A 70 22.14 -4.78 -14.67
CA LYS A 70 23.53 -4.91 -15.06
C LYS A 70 23.70 -5.76 -16.31
N THR A 71 23.04 -6.92 -16.37
CA THR A 71 23.09 -7.81 -17.54
C THR A 71 22.62 -7.09 -18.80
N LEU A 72 21.48 -6.39 -18.73
CA LEU A 72 20.96 -5.62 -19.88
C LEU A 72 21.90 -4.47 -20.28
N THR A 73 22.60 -3.86 -19.32
CA THR A 73 23.59 -2.81 -19.60
C THR A 73 24.84 -3.39 -20.27
N ASP A 74 25.31 -4.55 -19.83
CA ASP A 74 26.45 -5.26 -20.43
C ASP A 74 26.08 -5.76 -21.85
N GLU A 75 24.87 -6.28 -22.07
CA GLU A 75 24.34 -6.63 -23.38
C GLU A 75 24.25 -5.44 -24.34
N LEU A 76 23.81 -4.28 -23.85
CA LEU A 76 23.78 -3.04 -24.62
C LEU A 76 25.20 -2.61 -25.06
N GLU A 77 26.17 -2.71 -24.16
CA GLU A 77 27.56 -2.39 -24.48
C GLU A 77 28.11 -3.32 -25.59
N LEU A 78 27.86 -4.62 -25.46
CA LEU A 78 28.24 -5.61 -26.48
C LEU A 78 27.54 -5.35 -27.81
N ALA A 79 26.25 -5.06 -27.81
CA ALA A 79 25.49 -4.74 -29.03
C ALA A 79 26.07 -3.50 -29.72
N PHE A 80 26.43 -2.47 -28.93
CA PHE A 80 27.04 -1.24 -29.46
C PHE A 80 28.41 -1.46 -30.05
N ASP A 81 29.25 -2.34 -29.49
CA ASP A 81 30.55 -2.71 -30.02
C ASP A 81 30.41 -3.57 -31.28
N PHE A 82 29.51 -4.54 -31.31
CA PHE A 82 29.23 -5.34 -32.52
C PHE A 82 28.64 -4.51 -33.66
N TYR A 83 27.91 -3.44 -33.36
CA TYR A 83 27.47 -2.49 -34.39
C TYR A 83 28.66 -1.78 -35.09
N LYS A 84 29.71 -1.42 -34.33
CA LYS A 84 30.94 -0.84 -34.93
C LYS A 84 31.64 -1.81 -35.88
N ASP A 85 31.50 -3.11 -35.61
CA ASP A 85 32.07 -4.18 -36.42
C ASP A 85 31.07 -4.67 -37.52
N GLU A 86 29.94 -3.96 -37.72
CA GLU A 86 28.89 -4.27 -38.69
C GLU A 86 28.23 -5.68 -38.50
N LEU A 87 28.26 -6.22 -37.28
CA LEU A 87 27.72 -7.54 -36.96
C LEU A 87 26.24 -7.52 -36.51
N VAL A 88 25.74 -6.36 -36.07
CA VAL A 88 24.34 -6.14 -35.64
C VAL A 88 23.78 -4.89 -36.31
N THR A 89 22.44 -4.80 -36.36
CA THR A 89 21.72 -3.67 -36.95
C THR A 89 21.56 -2.52 -35.97
N GLU A 90 21.30 -1.31 -36.45
CA GLU A 90 20.96 -0.15 -35.63
C GLU A 90 19.69 -0.36 -34.78
N GLU A 91 18.69 -1.05 -35.34
CA GLU A 91 17.43 -1.36 -34.69
C GLU A 91 17.65 -2.27 -33.45
N GLU A 92 18.56 -3.25 -33.55
CA GLU A 92 18.90 -4.14 -32.41
C GLU A 92 19.58 -3.38 -31.26
N VAL A 93 20.45 -2.42 -31.59
CA VAL A 93 21.07 -1.55 -30.57
C VAL A 93 20.05 -0.63 -29.91
N ASP A 94 19.15 -0.03 -30.69
CA ASP A 94 18.10 0.85 -30.16
C ASP A 94 17.09 0.06 -29.27
N GLU A 95 16.80 -1.18 -29.65
CA GLU A 95 15.97 -2.08 -28.82
C GLU A 95 16.67 -2.46 -27.50
N ALA A 96 17.94 -2.82 -27.54
CA ALA A 96 18.74 -3.13 -26.36
C ALA A 96 18.84 -1.92 -25.42
N TYR A 97 19.01 -0.71 -25.98
CA TYR A 97 19.01 0.53 -25.23
C TYR A 97 17.66 0.79 -24.53
N ALA A 98 16.57 0.65 -25.26
CA ALA A 98 15.23 0.85 -24.69
C ALA A 98 14.96 -0.10 -23.54
N LYS A 99 15.32 -1.38 -23.66
CA LYS A 99 15.18 -2.40 -22.61
C LYS A 99 16.05 -2.08 -21.38
N SER A 100 17.32 -1.74 -21.61
CA SER A 100 18.25 -1.41 -20.52
C SER A 100 17.82 -0.14 -19.78
N LEU A 101 17.41 0.89 -20.50
CA LEU A 101 16.95 2.15 -19.93
C LEU A 101 15.66 1.94 -19.11
N GLN A 102 14.70 1.18 -19.63
CA GLN A 102 13.46 0.88 -18.93
C GLN A 102 13.73 0.14 -17.62
N ALA A 103 14.51 -0.92 -17.63
CA ALA A 103 14.83 -1.70 -16.43
C ALA A 103 15.59 -0.86 -15.39
N LEU A 104 16.53 0.00 -15.83
CA LEU A 104 17.26 0.92 -14.97
C LEU A 104 16.31 1.92 -14.29
N GLU A 105 15.43 2.56 -15.05
CA GLU A 105 14.45 3.52 -14.54
C GLU A 105 13.45 2.90 -13.57
N GLU A 106 12.99 1.68 -13.83
CA GLU A 106 12.10 0.93 -12.93
C GLU A 106 12.79 0.65 -11.58
N LEU A 107 14.07 0.27 -11.59
CA LEU A 107 14.80 -0.02 -10.37
C LEU A 107 15.16 1.26 -9.58
N GLU A 108 15.52 2.34 -10.27
CA GLU A 108 15.70 3.66 -9.66
C GLU A 108 14.41 4.15 -8.99
N LEU A 109 13.27 4.01 -9.67
CA LEU A 109 11.96 4.37 -9.13
C LEU A 109 11.62 3.57 -7.87
N LYS A 110 11.86 2.24 -7.90
CA LYS A 110 11.66 1.39 -6.74
C LYS A 110 12.57 1.80 -5.56
N ASN A 111 13.79 2.27 -5.82
CA ASN A 111 14.70 2.75 -4.77
C ASN A 111 14.22 4.05 -4.09
N MET A 112 13.31 4.81 -4.72
CA MET A 112 12.70 6.00 -4.12
C MET A 112 11.62 5.64 -3.09
N LEU A 113 11.12 4.39 -3.11
CA LEU A 113 10.10 3.87 -2.20
C LEU A 113 10.76 3.31 -0.94
N ARG A 114 11.12 4.18 0.02
CA ARG A 114 11.93 3.82 1.20
C ARG A 114 11.11 3.61 2.47
N SER A 115 9.91 4.16 2.53
CA SER A 115 9.04 4.02 3.70
C SER A 115 8.55 2.58 3.84
N GLU A 116 8.39 2.11 5.07
CA GLU A 116 7.79 0.80 5.36
C GLU A 116 6.37 0.71 4.78
N ALA A 117 5.61 1.79 4.85
CA ALA A 117 4.29 1.89 4.25
C ALA A 117 4.32 1.74 2.72
N ASP A 118 5.37 2.20 2.04
CA ASP A 118 5.48 2.11 0.57
C ASP A 118 5.46 0.67 0.05
N GLN A 119 5.87 -0.30 0.86
CA GLN A 119 5.89 -1.71 0.49
C GLN A 119 4.53 -2.40 0.60
N MET A 120 3.56 -1.73 1.22
CA MET A 120 2.24 -2.29 1.51
C MET A 120 1.35 -2.34 0.27
N ASP A 121 0.32 -3.16 0.37
CA ASP A 121 -0.84 -3.12 -0.50
C ASP A 121 -1.58 -1.79 -0.35
N CYS A 122 -2.48 -1.49 -1.27
CA CYS A 122 -3.13 -0.18 -1.37
C CYS A 122 -4.65 -0.30 -1.27
N VAL A 123 -5.27 0.62 -0.53
CA VAL A 123 -6.70 0.91 -0.62
C VAL A 123 -6.88 2.23 -1.36
N LEU A 124 -7.57 2.19 -2.50
CA LEU A 124 -7.86 3.36 -3.31
C LEU A 124 -9.36 3.65 -3.27
N LYS A 125 -9.72 4.84 -2.78
CA LYS A 125 -11.11 5.31 -2.68
C LYS A 125 -11.33 6.50 -3.60
N ILE A 126 -12.36 6.45 -4.42
CA ILE A 126 -12.76 7.55 -5.29
C ILE A 126 -14.14 8.04 -4.85
N ASN A 127 -14.29 9.35 -4.68
CA ASN A 127 -15.57 9.97 -4.40
C ASN A 127 -15.87 11.01 -5.49
N SER A 128 -17.10 11.01 -5.99
CA SER A 128 -17.56 12.06 -6.90
C SER A 128 -17.62 13.42 -6.17
N GLY A 129 -17.13 14.47 -6.83
CA GLY A 129 -17.22 15.83 -6.35
C GLY A 129 -18.55 16.50 -6.72
N ALA A 130 -18.64 17.82 -6.49
CA ALA A 130 -19.75 18.60 -6.95
C ALA A 130 -19.83 18.60 -8.49
N GLY A 131 -21.00 18.33 -9.05
CA GLY A 131 -21.21 18.30 -10.50
C GLY A 131 -22.29 17.31 -10.98
N GLY A 132 -23.00 16.66 -10.06
CA GLY A 132 -24.10 15.73 -10.39
C GLY A 132 -23.64 14.55 -11.25
N THR A 133 -24.43 14.16 -12.25
CA THR A 133 -24.18 13.00 -13.12
C THR A 133 -22.81 13.04 -13.81
N GLU A 134 -22.34 14.24 -14.20
CA GLU A 134 -21.02 14.39 -14.85
C GLU A 134 -19.85 14.02 -13.93
N SER A 135 -19.92 14.40 -12.64
CA SER A 135 -18.87 14.03 -11.67
C SER A 135 -18.92 12.55 -11.28
N GLN A 136 -20.11 11.95 -11.30
CA GLN A 136 -20.30 10.51 -11.07
C GLN A 136 -19.72 9.70 -12.24
N ASP A 137 -19.93 10.16 -13.48
CA ASP A 137 -19.32 9.55 -14.67
C ASP A 137 -17.78 9.71 -14.64
N TRP A 138 -17.28 10.89 -14.27
CA TRP A 138 -15.85 11.11 -14.10
C TRP A 138 -15.21 10.14 -13.10
N SER A 139 -15.88 9.88 -11.98
CA SER A 139 -15.43 8.91 -10.99
C SER A 139 -15.37 7.49 -11.54
N SER A 140 -16.33 7.12 -12.39
CA SER A 140 -16.32 5.83 -13.10
C SER A 140 -15.16 5.72 -14.09
N MET A 141 -14.83 6.80 -14.78
CA MET A 141 -13.69 6.86 -15.70
C MET A 141 -12.37 6.71 -14.95
N LEU A 142 -12.20 7.38 -13.81
CA LEU A 142 -11.02 7.23 -12.94
C LEU A 142 -10.89 5.81 -12.38
N MET A 143 -11.99 5.21 -11.92
CA MET A 143 -12.02 3.81 -11.49
C MET A 143 -11.45 2.90 -12.59
N ARG A 144 -11.95 3.02 -13.82
CA ARG A 144 -11.47 2.23 -14.96
C ARG A 144 -9.98 2.48 -15.24
N MET A 145 -9.53 3.72 -15.16
CA MET A 145 -8.12 4.08 -15.35
C MET A 145 -7.20 3.35 -14.37
N TYR A 146 -7.54 3.38 -13.07
CA TYR A 146 -6.74 2.69 -12.05
C TYR A 146 -6.84 1.17 -12.13
N MET A 147 -8.01 0.63 -12.50
CA MET A 147 -8.16 -0.81 -12.75
C MET A 147 -7.22 -1.27 -13.86
N ARG A 148 -7.17 -0.57 -14.98
CA ARG A 148 -6.29 -0.90 -16.10
C ARG A 148 -4.81 -0.75 -15.76
N TRP A 149 -4.47 0.27 -14.99
CA TRP A 149 -3.11 0.43 -14.49
C TRP A 149 -2.72 -0.75 -13.60
N ALA A 150 -3.57 -1.15 -12.66
CA ALA A 150 -3.31 -2.28 -11.78
C ALA A 150 -3.17 -3.60 -12.57
N GLU A 151 -4.04 -3.86 -13.54
CA GLU A 151 -3.98 -5.03 -14.41
C GLU A 151 -2.68 -5.07 -15.23
N SER A 152 -2.28 -3.93 -15.84
CA SER A 152 -1.06 -3.87 -16.67
C SER A 152 0.22 -4.05 -15.85
N ASN A 153 0.21 -3.69 -14.57
CA ASN A 153 1.33 -3.88 -13.65
C ASN A 153 1.27 -5.21 -12.87
N GLY A 154 0.30 -6.08 -13.18
CA GLY A 154 0.19 -7.41 -12.58
C GLY A 154 -0.31 -7.41 -11.13
N TYR A 155 -0.95 -6.35 -10.68
CA TYR A 155 -1.56 -6.27 -9.36
C TYR A 155 -2.90 -7.01 -9.33
N LYS A 156 -3.18 -7.64 -8.19
CA LYS A 156 -4.50 -8.21 -7.93
C LYS A 156 -5.42 -7.11 -7.42
N LEU A 157 -6.57 -6.96 -8.07
CA LEU A 157 -7.55 -5.93 -7.74
C LEU A 157 -8.87 -6.54 -7.29
N SER A 158 -9.45 -5.99 -6.22
CA SER A 158 -10.80 -6.31 -5.76
C SER A 158 -11.57 -5.05 -5.41
N VAL A 159 -12.87 -5.03 -5.73
CA VAL A 159 -13.77 -3.92 -5.36
C VAL A 159 -14.38 -4.26 -4.00
N ALA A 160 -13.99 -3.49 -2.95
CA ALA A 160 -14.48 -3.69 -1.60
C ALA A 160 -15.86 -3.04 -1.38
N ASN A 161 -16.09 -1.88 -1.98
CA ASN A 161 -17.37 -1.18 -1.90
C ASN A 161 -17.62 -0.39 -3.18
N LEU A 162 -18.86 -0.38 -3.65
CA LEU A 162 -19.31 0.37 -4.83
C LEU A 162 -20.69 0.96 -4.56
N GLN A 163 -20.80 2.27 -4.69
CA GLN A 163 -22.07 2.98 -4.67
C GLN A 163 -22.30 3.61 -6.04
N GLU A 164 -23.27 3.10 -6.75
CA GLU A 164 -23.66 3.61 -8.08
C GLU A 164 -24.21 5.03 -8.01
N GLY A 165 -24.10 5.75 -9.11
CA GLY A 165 -24.73 7.05 -9.32
C GLY A 165 -26.23 6.95 -9.48
N ASP A 166 -26.93 8.09 -9.39
CA ASP A 166 -28.40 8.10 -9.50
C ASP A 166 -28.87 7.83 -10.93
N GLU A 167 -28.17 8.34 -11.93
CA GLU A 167 -28.50 8.20 -13.35
C GLU A 167 -27.37 7.50 -14.14
N ALA A 168 -26.12 7.77 -13.80
CA ALA A 168 -24.94 7.19 -14.43
C ALA A 168 -23.72 7.32 -13.52
N GLY A 169 -22.68 6.52 -13.80
CA GLY A 169 -21.41 6.58 -13.09
C GLY A 169 -21.48 6.07 -11.65
N ILE A 170 -20.59 6.55 -10.81
CA ILE A 170 -20.44 6.12 -9.40
C ILE A 170 -20.30 7.31 -8.45
N LYS A 171 -20.98 7.21 -7.28
CA LYS A 171 -20.82 8.17 -6.18
C LYS A 171 -19.54 7.92 -5.41
N THR A 172 -19.30 6.68 -5.05
CA THR A 172 -18.13 6.25 -4.30
C THR A 172 -17.72 4.84 -4.71
N VAL A 173 -16.43 4.60 -4.82
CA VAL A 173 -15.86 3.26 -4.93
C VAL A 173 -14.65 3.13 -4.02
N THR A 174 -14.49 1.94 -3.44
CA THR A 174 -13.29 1.54 -2.70
C THR A 174 -12.74 0.27 -3.33
N MET A 175 -11.49 0.31 -3.73
CA MET A 175 -10.77 -0.80 -4.37
C MET A 175 -9.55 -1.16 -3.54
N ASN A 176 -9.31 -2.47 -3.36
CA ASN A 176 -8.07 -2.99 -2.81
C ASN A 176 -7.18 -3.40 -3.97
N ILE A 177 -5.94 -2.93 -3.97
CA ILE A 177 -4.91 -3.24 -4.97
C ILE A 177 -3.78 -3.93 -4.23
N GLU A 178 -3.67 -5.25 -4.41
CA GLU A 178 -2.73 -6.12 -3.70
C GLU A 178 -1.50 -6.39 -4.57
N GLY A 179 -0.33 -6.15 -4.02
CA GLY A 179 0.96 -6.43 -4.65
C GLY A 179 2.07 -5.51 -4.14
N ALA A 180 3.30 -5.91 -4.39
CA ALA A 180 4.47 -5.24 -3.85
C ALA A 180 4.53 -3.75 -4.27
N TYR A 181 4.68 -2.87 -3.29
CA TYR A 181 4.78 -1.42 -3.48
C TYR A 181 3.54 -0.74 -4.09
N ALA A 182 2.37 -1.38 -4.07
CA ALA A 182 1.15 -0.80 -4.64
C ALA A 182 0.81 0.57 -4.03
N TYR A 183 0.92 0.70 -2.69
CA TYR A 183 0.73 1.98 -2.01
C TYR A 183 1.81 3.00 -2.40
N GLY A 184 3.07 2.60 -2.40
CA GLY A 184 4.19 3.50 -2.71
C GLY A 184 4.07 4.14 -4.09
N TYR A 185 3.66 3.39 -5.10
CA TYR A 185 3.43 3.92 -6.44
C TYR A 185 2.21 4.85 -6.49
N LEU A 186 1.12 4.50 -5.82
CA LEU A 186 -0.15 5.24 -5.92
C LEU A 186 -0.30 6.37 -4.90
N LYS A 187 0.54 6.47 -3.86
CA LYS A 187 0.43 7.53 -2.83
C LYS A 187 0.38 8.94 -3.41
N GLY A 188 1.06 9.16 -4.53
CA GLY A 188 1.05 10.41 -5.27
C GLY A 188 -0.27 10.75 -5.97
N GLU A 189 -1.20 9.80 -6.09
CA GLU A 189 -2.51 10.02 -6.70
C GLU A 189 -3.54 10.63 -5.73
N ASN A 190 -3.17 10.80 -4.45
CA ASN A 190 -3.99 11.46 -3.45
C ASN A 190 -4.30 12.92 -3.84
N GLY A 191 -5.58 13.24 -3.99
CA GLY A 191 -6.02 14.59 -4.24
C GLY A 191 -7.22 14.72 -5.17
N VAL A 192 -7.42 15.92 -5.70
CA VAL A 192 -8.55 16.24 -6.58
C VAL A 192 -8.12 16.14 -8.05
N HIS A 193 -8.87 15.35 -8.81
CA HIS A 193 -8.71 15.18 -10.23
C HIS A 193 -9.80 15.97 -10.98
N ARG A 194 -9.40 16.88 -11.84
CA ARG A 194 -10.29 17.77 -12.61
C ARG A 194 -10.45 17.29 -14.02
N LEU A 195 -11.69 17.05 -14.44
CA LEU A 195 -12.06 16.81 -15.83
C LEU A 195 -12.58 18.08 -16.49
N VAL A 196 -12.16 18.34 -17.71
CA VAL A 196 -12.73 19.36 -18.59
C VAL A 196 -13.02 18.71 -19.94
N ARG A 197 -14.30 18.65 -20.32
CA ARG A 197 -14.74 18.11 -21.61
C ARG A 197 -16.10 18.68 -22.02
N VAL A 198 -16.47 18.48 -23.28
CA VAL A 198 -17.87 18.62 -23.71
C VAL A 198 -18.68 17.50 -23.06
N SER A 199 -19.70 17.87 -22.28
CA SER A 199 -20.49 16.91 -21.51
C SER A 199 -21.41 16.09 -22.41
N PRO A 200 -21.40 14.75 -22.33
CA PRO A 200 -22.37 13.90 -23.01
C PRO A 200 -23.77 13.97 -22.39
N TYR A 201 -23.89 14.49 -21.15
CA TYR A 201 -25.16 14.64 -20.42
C TYR A 201 -25.82 16.01 -20.63
N ASN A 202 -25.15 16.93 -21.31
CA ASN A 202 -25.66 18.27 -21.58
C ASN A 202 -26.20 18.35 -23.03
N ALA A 203 -27.52 18.46 -23.19
CA ALA A 203 -28.16 18.55 -24.50
C ALA A 203 -27.66 19.73 -25.37
N GLN A 204 -27.07 20.76 -24.76
CA GLN A 204 -26.52 21.91 -25.49
C GLN A 204 -25.05 21.74 -25.85
N GLY A 205 -24.44 20.59 -25.56
CA GLY A 205 -23.02 20.34 -25.83
C GLY A 205 -22.05 21.33 -25.16
N LYS A 206 -22.39 21.83 -23.96
CA LYS A 206 -21.53 22.77 -23.23
C LYS A 206 -20.30 22.07 -22.66
N ARG A 207 -19.18 22.79 -22.69
CA ARG A 207 -17.95 22.40 -21.99
C ARG A 207 -18.18 22.51 -20.49
N MET A 208 -18.00 21.40 -19.78
CA MET A 208 -18.23 21.29 -18.35
C MET A 208 -16.92 20.97 -17.63
N THR A 209 -16.87 21.34 -16.36
CA THR A 209 -15.77 20.99 -15.46
C THR A 209 -16.31 20.18 -14.31
N SER A 210 -15.71 19.02 -14.06
CA SER A 210 -16.11 18.10 -13.00
C SER A 210 -14.92 17.71 -12.17
N PHE A 211 -15.17 17.41 -10.90
CA PHE A 211 -14.16 17.05 -9.95
C PHE A 211 -14.47 15.69 -9.33
N ALA A 212 -13.43 14.92 -9.07
CA ALA A 212 -13.48 13.72 -8.25
C ALA A 212 -12.26 13.69 -7.34
N SER A 213 -12.43 13.17 -6.14
CA SER A 213 -11.33 12.99 -5.20
C SER A 213 -10.88 11.55 -5.18
N VAL A 214 -9.58 11.36 -5.19
CA VAL A 214 -8.91 10.07 -5.02
C VAL A 214 -8.19 10.09 -3.69
N PHE A 215 -8.39 9.03 -2.89
CA PHE A 215 -7.70 8.80 -1.63
C PHE A 215 -6.99 7.46 -1.69
N VAL A 216 -5.72 7.49 -1.39
CA VAL A 216 -4.86 6.31 -1.37
C VAL A 216 -4.33 6.13 0.03
N THR A 217 -4.54 4.95 0.60
CA THR A 217 -4.06 4.58 1.94
C THR A 217 -3.41 3.20 1.88
N PRO A 218 -2.41 2.92 2.73
CA PRO A 218 -1.89 1.57 2.82
C PRO A 218 -2.97 0.62 3.34
N LEU A 219 -3.02 -0.58 2.80
CA LEU A 219 -3.85 -1.66 3.33
C LEU A 219 -3.10 -2.25 4.52
N VAL A 220 -3.52 -1.86 5.71
CA VAL A 220 -2.99 -2.44 6.96
C VAL A 220 -3.66 -3.80 7.15
N ASP A 221 -2.86 -4.84 7.43
CA ASP A 221 -3.38 -6.17 7.73
C ASP A 221 -4.26 -6.09 8.99
N ASP A 222 -5.52 -6.53 8.88
CA ASP A 222 -6.53 -6.47 9.94
C ASP A 222 -6.27 -7.49 11.07
N SER A 223 -5.17 -8.20 11.06
CA SER A 223 -4.78 -9.09 12.14
C SER A 223 -4.34 -8.30 13.37
N ILE A 224 -5.33 -7.86 14.16
CA ILE A 224 -5.07 -7.30 15.50
C ILE A 224 -4.58 -8.44 16.37
N GLU A 225 -3.28 -8.49 16.62
CA GLU A 225 -2.69 -9.46 17.55
C GLU A 225 -2.83 -8.94 18.97
N VAL A 226 -3.79 -9.50 19.71
CA VAL A 226 -4.00 -9.18 21.12
C VAL A 226 -3.04 -9.99 21.98
N VAL A 227 -2.00 -9.35 22.48
CA VAL A 227 -1.05 -9.95 23.40
C VAL A 227 -1.49 -9.71 24.85
N VAL A 228 -1.84 -10.78 25.57
CA VAL A 228 -2.15 -10.70 27.01
C VAL A 228 -0.89 -11.03 27.80
N GLU A 229 -0.36 -10.03 28.54
CA GLU A 229 0.78 -10.23 29.41
C GLU A 229 0.42 -10.97 30.70
N PRO A 230 0.90 -12.21 30.94
CA PRO A 230 0.52 -12.97 32.14
C PRO A 230 0.94 -12.28 33.45
N ALA A 231 1.98 -11.47 33.43
CA ALA A 231 2.47 -10.74 34.60
C ALA A 231 1.50 -9.66 35.12
N ARG A 232 0.59 -9.18 34.26
CA ARG A 232 -0.41 -8.15 34.58
C ARG A 232 -1.80 -8.72 34.88
N LEU A 233 -1.89 -10.05 34.95
CA LEU A 233 -3.15 -10.75 35.09
C LEU A 233 -3.23 -11.38 36.47
N SER A 234 -4.30 -11.12 37.19
CA SER A 234 -4.61 -11.75 38.51
C SER A 234 -6.00 -12.39 38.51
N TRP A 235 -6.12 -13.43 39.30
CA TRP A 235 -7.34 -14.24 39.39
C TRP A 235 -7.83 -14.32 40.82
N ASP A 236 -9.11 -14.04 41.01
CA ASP A 236 -9.83 -14.32 42.28
C ASP A 236 -10.94 -15.31 41.98
N THR A 237 -11.22 -16.19 42.93
CA THR A 237 -12.38 -17.09 42.88
C THR A 237 -13.38 -16.68 43.92
N PHE A 238 -14.66 -16.79 43.61
CA PHE A 238 -15.72 -16.45 44.51
C PHE A 238 -16.92 -17.41 44.35
N ARG A 239 -17.78 -17.41 45.35
CA ARG A 239 -19.00 -18.23 45.31
C ARG A 239 -20.06 -17.52 44.51
N SER A 240 -20.54 -18.16 43.42
CA SER A 240 -21.65 -17.63 42.65
C SER A 240 -22.93 -17.62 43.49
N GLY A 241 -23.44 -16.45 43.81
CA GLY A 241 -24.74 -16.28 44.47
C GLY A 241 -25.88 -16.61 43.51
N GLY A 242 -26.81 -17.48 43.90
CA GLY A 242 -28.01 -17.81 43.12
C GLY A 242 -28.98 -18.68 43.89
N ALA A 243 -30.27 -18.61 43.57
CA ALA A 243 -31.32 -19.48 44.13
C ALA A 243 -31.14 -20.91 43.63
N GLY A 244 -30.50 -21.77 44.42
CA GLY A 244 -30.37 -23.20 44.06
C GLY A 244 -29.50 -23.98 45.02
N GLY A 245 -30.05 -25.05 45.58
CA GLY A 245 -29.58 -26.24 46.27
C GLY A 245 -28.29 -26.19 47.10
N GLN A 246 -28.17 -27.13 48.09
CA GLN A 246 -27.05 -27.21 49.06
C GLN A 246 -25.59 -27.22 48.45
N ASN A 247 -25.42 -27.45 47.16
CA ASN A 247 -24.11 -27.47 46.51
C ASN A 247 -23.63 -26.08 45.96
N VAL A 248 -24.53 -25.14 45.74
CA VAL A 248 -24.18 -23.79 45.22
C VAL A 248 -23.41 -22.99 46.27
N ASN A 249 -23.63 -23.25 47.55
CA ASN A 249 -22.97 -22.55 48.67
C ASN A 249 -21.62 -23.16 49.08
N LYS A 250 -21.16 -24.27 48.46
CA LYS A 250 -19.92 -24.96 48.84
C LYS A 250 -18.81 -24.88 47.81
N VAL A 251 -19.11 -24.58 46.55
CA VAL A 251 -18.13 -24.58 45.47
C VAL A 251 -17.92 -23.17 44.97
N GLU A 252 -16.67 -22.72 44.92
CA GLU A 252 -16.26 -21.43 44.36
C GLU A 252 -16.09 -21.56 42.85
N SER A 253 -17.20 -21.57 42.12
CA SER A 253 -17.20 -21.68 40.66
C SER A 253 -17.08 -20.33 39.94
N GLY A 254 -17.42 -19.25 40.62
CA GLY A 254 -17.26 -17.88 40.06
C GLY A 254 -15.79 -17.47 39.96
N VAL A 255 -15.44 -16.82 38.87
CA VAL A 255 -14.10 -16.37 38.59
C VAL A 255 -14.12 -14.88 38.33
N ARG A 256 -13.19 -14.18 38.96
CA ARG A 256 -12.92 -12.76 38.72
C ARG A 256 -11.51 -12.62 38.15
N LEU A 257 -11.41 -12.09 36.98
CA LEU A 257 -10.15 -11.75 36.30
C LEU A 257 -9.93 -10.26 36.44
N ARG A 258 -8.73 -9.86 36.87
CA ARG A 258 -8.26 -8.47 36.84
C ARG A 258 -7.07 -8.39 35.96
N TYR A 259 -7.09 -7.46 35.04
CA TYR A 259 -5.97 -7.18 34.11
C TYR A 259 -5.60 -5.71 34.19
N GLN A 260 -4.32 -5.45 34.52
CA GLN A 260 -3.76 -4.10 34.50
C GLN A 260 -3.38 -3.75 33.07
N TYR A 261 -4.34 -3.17 32.36
CA TYR A 261 -4.10 -2.71 30.99
C TYR A 261 -3.27 -1.43 31.02
N LYS A 262 -2.22 -1.40 30.22
CA LYS A 262 -1.48 -0.19 29.92
C LYS A 262 -1.61 0.09 28.43
N ASP A 263 -2.20 1.23 28.11
CA ASP A 263 -2.38 1.64 26.75
C ASP A 263 -1.00 1.85 26.10
N PRO A 264 -0.65 1.11 25.02
CA PRO A 264 0.67 1.22 24.39
C PRO A 264 0.91 2.58 23.72
N TYR A 265 -0.14 3.35 23.44
CA TYR A 265 -0.09 4.61 22.70
C TYR A 265 -0.12 5.84 23.61
N THR A 266 -1.00 5.81 24.62
CA THR A 266 -1.14 6.94 25.57
C THR A 266 -0.34 6.74 26.84
N GLY A 267 0.01 5.49 27.18
CA GLY A 267 0.69 5.13 28.42
C GLY A 267 -0.23 5.13 29.63
N GLU A 268 -1.55 5.39 29.45
CA GLU A 268 -2.54 5.35 30.53
C GLU A 268 -2.73 3.94 31.06
N GLU A 269 -2.90 3.82 32.36
CA GLU A 269 -3.12 2.54 33.04
C GLU A 269 -4.57 2.43 33.52
N GLU A 270 -5.22 1.31 33.20
CA GLU A 270 -6.60 1.01 33.54
C GLU A 270 -6.73 -0.41 34.05
N GLU A 271 -7.56 -0.63 35.09
CA GLU A 271 -7.88 -1.98 35.54
C GLU A 271 -9.14 -2.51 34.84
N ILE A 272 -8.97 -3.58 34.04
CA ILE A 272 -10.10 -4.30 33.44
C ILE A 272 -10.52 -5.42 34.37
N LEU A 273 -11.75 -5.35 34.85
CA LEU A 273 -12.36 -6.34 35.76
C LEU A 273 -13.39 -7.15 34.99
N ILE A 274 -13.24 -8.48 34.98
CA ILE A 274 -14.17 -9.40 34.33
C ILE A 274 -14.62 -10.44 35.34
N GLU A 275 -15.93 -10.57 35.55
CA GLU A 275 -16.53 -11.60 36.36
C GLU A 275 -17.28 -12.61 35.49
N ASN A 276 -17.00 -13.90 35.66
CA ASN A 276 -17.70 -14.95 34.94
C ASN A 276 -18.25 -16.03 35.92
N THR A 277 -19.55 -16.24 35.82
CA THR A 277 -20.30 -17.24 36.64
C THR A 277 -21.22 -18.09 35.76
N GLU A 278 -20.96 -18.11 34.46
CA GLU A 278 -21.81 -18.68 33.40
C GLU A 278 -22.01 -20.20 33.58
N THR A 279 -20.98 -20.88 34.08
CA THR A 279 -21.01 -22.33 34.27
C THR A 279 -20.68 -22.70 35.72
N ARG A 280 -20.98 -23.98 36.07
CA ARG A 280 -20.57 -24.54 37.36
C ARG A 280 -19.14 -25.06 37.40
N ASP A 281 -18.46 -24.98 36.27
CA ASP A 281 -17.08 -25.42 36.04
C ASP A 281 -16.13 -24.21 36.06
N GLN A 282 -15.30 -24.14 37.11
CA GLN A 282 -14.33 -23.04 37.30
C GLN A 282 -13.34 -22.91 36.17
N PRO A 283 -12.68 -23.98 35.63
CA PRO A 283 -11.81 -23.91 34.47
C PRO A 283 -12.48 -23.29 33.25
N LYS A 284 -13.74 -23.67 32.98
CA LYS A 284 -14.51 -23.15 31.84
C LYS A 284 -14.85 -21.67 32.00
N ASN A 285 -15.16 -21.23 33.23
CA ASN A 285 -15.37 -19.81 33.53
C ASN A 285 -14.10 -19.00 33.40
N LYS A 286 -12.89 -19.56 33.70
CA LYS A 286 -11.60 -18.95 33.43
C LYS A 286 -11.36 -18.76 31.91
N GLU A 287 -11.65 -19.80 31.13
CA GLU A 287 -11.52 -19.72 29.67
C GLU A 287 -12.46 -18.66 29.06
N ASN A 288 -13.73 -18.62 29.54
CA ASN A 288 -14.66 -17.59 29.09
C ASN A 288 -14.23 -16.17 29.48
N ALA A 289 -13.70 -15.96 30.68
CA ALA A 289 -13.18 -14.68 31.14
C ALA A 289 -11.96 -14.24 30.28
N MET A 290 -11.08 -15.17 29.95
CA MET A 290 -9.95 -14.89 29.03
C MET A 290 -10.41 -14.51 27.61
N ARG A 291 -11.48 -15.17 27.13
CA ARG A 291 -12.07 -14.82 25.83
C ARG A 291 -12.66 -13.42 25.84
N GLN A 292 -13.37 -13.06 26.93
CA GLN A 292 -13.92 -11.71 27.11
C GLN A 292 -12.80 -10.65 27.20
N LEU A 293 -11.70 -10.93 27.92
CA LEU A 293 -10.56 -10.03 27.99
C LEU A 293 -9.96 -9.78 26.59
N ARG A 294 -9.74 -10.84 25.82
CA ARG A 294 -9.22 -10.70 24.44
C ARG A 294 -10.14 -9.87 23.56
N SER A 295 -11.46 -10.03 23.70
CA SER A 295 -12.45 -9.25 22.97
C SER A 295 -12.37 -7.76 23.34
N ILE A 296 -12.27 -7.43 24.63
CA ILE A 296 -12.15 -6.04 25.10
C ILE A 296 -10.85 -5.40 24.59
N LEU A 297 -9.73 -6.12 24.64
CA LEU A 297 -8.45 -5.60 24.16
C LEU A 297 -8.45 -5.43 22.63
N TYR A 298 -9.10 -6.35 21.90
CA TYR A 298 -9.32 -6.24 20.47
C TYR A 298 -10.13 -4.99 20.11
N ASP A 299 -11.23 -4.74 20.82
CA ASP A 299 -12.08 -3.57 20.60
C ASP A 299 -11.32 -2.26 20.88
N LYS A 300 -10.48 -2.22 21.92
CA LYS A 300 -9.64 -1.05 22.23
C LYS A 300 -8.63 -0.78 21.12
N GLU A 301 -7.96 -1.80 20.63
CA GLU A 301 -7.00 -1.67 19.52
C GLU A 301 -7.70 -1.24 18.21
N LEU A 302 -8.89 -1.80 17.95
CA LEU A 302 -9.71 -1.42 16.80
C LEU A 302 -10.14 0.06 16.86
N GLN A 303 -10.58 0.51 18.04
CA GLN A 303 -10.93 1.92 18.25
C GLN A 303 -9.75 2.84 18.01
N HIS A 304 -8.57 2.49 18.52
CA HIS A 304 -7.36 3.27 18.31
C HIS A 304 -6.99 3.38 16.83
N ARG A 305 -7.04 2.27 16.11
CA ARG A 305 -6.82 2.28 14.64
C ARG A 305 -7.84 3.13 13.90
N MET A 306 -9.11 3.07 14.30
CA MET A 306 -10.17 3.92 13.74
C MET A 306 -9.92 5.42 14.03
N GLU A 307 -9.45 5.77 15.22
CA GLU A 307 -9.10 7.14 15.58
C GLU A 307 -7.89 7.66 14.80
N GLU A 308 -6.87 6.83 14.60
CA GLU A 308 -5.73 7.16 13.73
C GLU A 308 -6.17 7.36 12.28
N GLN A 309 -6.98 6.46 11.75
CA GLN A 309 -7.58 6.62 10.42
C GLN A 309 -8.44 7.88 10.35
N ALA A 310 -9.23 8.18 11.37
CA ALA A 310 -10.04 9.40 11.44
C ALA A 310 -9.17 10.66 11.54
N LYS A 311 -8.02 10.64 12.22
CA LYS A 311 -7.04 11.74 12.24
C LYS A 311 -6.41 11.93 10.85
N VAL A 312 -6.04 10.86 10.18
CA VAL A 312 -5.56 10.87 8.79
C VAL A 312 -6.66 11.38 7.85
N GLU A 313 -7.92 10.97 8.05
CA GLU A 313 -9.06 11.49 7.28
C GLU A 313 -9.42 12.94 7.65
N ALA A 314 -9.27 13.37 8.90
CA ALA A 314 -9.47 14.74 9.30
C ALA A 314 -8.37 15.68 8.80
N GLY A 315 -7.14 15.21 8.66
CA GLY A 315 -6.07 15.91 7.94
C GLY A 315 -6.34 16.05 6.44
N LYS A 316 -7.23 15.20 5.88
CA LYS A 316 -7.79 15.28 4.52
C LYS A 316 -8.90 16.33 4.40
N LYS A 317 -9.08 17.21 5.41
CA LYS A 317 -10.08 18.29 5.39
C LYS A 317 -9.85 19.20 4.21
N MET A 318 -10.95 19.30 3.47
CA MET A 318 -11.23 20.25 2.41
C MET A 318 -10.63 19.87 1.05
N ILE A 319 -11.36 19.00 0.38
CA ILE A 319 -11.36 18.95 -1.09
C ILE A 319 -11.96 20.30 -1.54
N GLU A 320 -11.22 21.37 -1.28
CA GLU A 320 -11.50 22.68 -1.82
C GLU A 320 -10.81 22.82 -3.18
N TRP A 321 -11.35 23.74 -3.97
CA TRP A 321 -10.88 24.09 -5.31
C TRP A 321 -9.37 24.35 -5.44
N GLY A 322 -8.64 24.50 -4.32
CA GLY A 322 -7.20 24.74 -4.24
C GLY A 322 -6.31 23.50 -4.23
N SER A 323 -6.86 22.29 -4.03
CA SER A 323 -6.08 21.03 -3.90
C SER A 323 -6.08 20.16 -5.16
N GLN A 324 -6.27 20.76 -6.34
CA GLN A 324 -6.20 20.03 -7.60
C GLN A 324 -4.78 19.53 -7.86
N ILE A 325 -4.61 18.22 -7.97
CA ILE A 325 -3.33 17.63 -8.32
C ILE A 325 -3.17 17.50 -9.83
N ARG A 326 -4.25 17.15 -10.56
CA ARG A 326 -4.17 16.88 -12.00
C ARG A 326 -5.42 17.34 -12.75
N SER A 327 -5.21 17.89 -13.95
CA SER A 327 -6.26 18.30 -14.87
C SER A 327 -6.23 17.46 -16.13
N TYR A 328 -7.39 16.99 -16.54
CA TYR A 328 -7.64 16.20 -17.74
C TYR A 328 -8.52 17.02 -18.69
N VAL A 329 -7.93 17.56 -19.75
CA VAL A 329 -8.62 18.41 -20.72
C VAL A 329 -8.72 17.66 -22.02
N PHE A 330 -9.89 17.11 -22.31
CA PHE A 330 -10.10 16.22 -23.45
C PHE A 330 -10.08 16.98 -24.78
N ASP A 331 -10.69 18.16 -24.82
CA ASP A 331 -10.78 18.96 -26.01
C ASP A 331 -9.39 19.45 -26.49
N ASP A 332 -8.53 19.82 -25.54
CA ASP A 332 -7.16 20.29 -25.81
C ASP A 332 -6.16 19.13 -25.87
N ARG A 333 -6.62 17.89 -25.72
CA ARG A 333 -5.77 16.68 -25.64
C ARG A 333 -4.60 16.86 -24.68
N ARG A 334 -4.88 17.19 -23.44
CA ARG A 334 -3.84 17.46 -22.46
C ARG A 334 -4.22 16.91 -21.09
N VAL A 335 -3.32 16.15 -20.48
CA VAL A 335 -3.34 15.80 -19.06
C VAL A 335 -2.11 16.42 -18.41
N LYS A 336 -2.29 17.22 -17.36
CA LYS A 336 -1.22 17.90 -16.64
C LYS A 336 -1.34 17.73 -15.13
N ASP A 337 -0.25 17.31 -14.49
CA ASP A 337 -0.09 17.37 -13.04
C ASP A 337 0.44 18.76 -12.65
N HIS A 338 -0.22 19.39 -11.68
CA HIS A 338 0.10 20.76 -11.27
C HIS A 338 1.27 20.83 -10.28
N ARG A 339 1.61 19.72 -9.63
CA ARG A 339 2.68 19.63 -8.63
C ARG A 339 4.04 19.50 -9.30
N THR A 340 4.14 18.59 -10.27
CA THR A 340 5.38 18.25 -10.97
C THR A 340 5.52 18.96 -12.32
N ASN A 341 4.45 19.61 -12.80
CA ASN A 341 4.34 20.15 -14.16
C ASN A 341 4.46 19.11 -15.28
N TYR A 342 4.53 17.82 -14.96
CA TYR A 342 4.50 16.78 -15.98
C TYR A 342 3.20 16.80 -16.75
N GLN A 343 3.27 16.69 -18.07
CA GLN A 343 2.10 16.70 -18.95
C GLN A 343 2.27 15.78 -20.15
N THR A 344 1.16 15.29 -20.67
CA THR A 344 1.10 14.47 -21.89
C THR A 344 -0.09 14.85 -22.74
N SER A 345 0.03 14.65 -24.06
CA SER A 345 -1.07 14.79 -25.02
C SER A 345 -1.83 13.48 -25.26
N ASP A 346 -1.33 12.34 -24.76
CA ASP A 346 -1.97 11.02 -24.87
C ASP A 346 -3.05 10.83 -23.80
N VAL A 347 -4.15 11.60 -23.91
CA VAL A 347 -5.27 11.51 -22.98
C VAL A 347 -5.88 10.10 -22.96
N ASN A 348 -6.01 9.46 -24.12
CA ASN A 348 -6.59 8.12 -24.22
C ASN A 348 -5.70 7.08 -23.53
N GLY A 349 -4.38 7.14 -23.75
CA GLY A 349 -3.43 6.26 -23.06
C GLY A 349 -3.50 6.43 -21.54
N VAL A 350 -3.58 7.67 -21.05
CA VAL A 350 -3.77 7.92 -19.62
C VAL A 350 -5.05 7.29 -19.10
N MET A 351 -6.19 7.47 -19.80
CA MET A 351 -7.48 6.87 -19.42
C MET A 351 -7.48 5.34 -19.54
N ASP A 352 -6.57 4.79 -20.33
CA ASP A 352 -6.32 3.34 -20.44
C ASP A 352 -5.26 2.82 -19.46
N GLY A 353 -4.86 3.63 -18.47
CA GLY A 353 -3.98 3.24 -17.37
C GLY A 353 -2.52 3.60 -17.52
N LYS A 354 -2.08 4.30 -18.58
CA LYS A 354 -0.68 4.75 -18.74
C LYS A 354 -0.38 5.97 -17.87
N ILE A 355 -0.33 5.78 -16.55
CA ILE A 355 -0.08 6.85 -15.58
C ILE A 355 1.34 6.84 -15.01
N ASP A 356 2.19 5.91 -15.42
CA ASP A 356 3.54 5.72 -14.87
C ASP A 356 4.41 6.97 -14.98
N GLY A 357 4.26 7.77 -16.06
CA GLY A 357 4.96 9.05 -16.20
C GLY A 357 4.61 10.07 -15.11
N PHE A 358 3.36 10.10 -14.65
CA PHE A 358 2.93 10.96 -13.54
C PHE A 358 3.44 10.43 -12.20
N ILE A 359 3.37 9.12 -11.99
CA ILE A 359 3.89 8.45 -10.80
C ILE A 359 5.40 8.72 -10.67
N LYS A 360 6.16 8.50 -11.75
CA LYS A 360 7.60 8.74 -11.79
C LYS A 360 7.93 10.20 -11.48
N ALA A 361 7.26 11.15 -12.14
CA ALA A 361 7.48 12.57 -11.91
C ALA A 361 7.20 12.98 -10.45
N TYR A 362 6.13 12.43 -9.84
CA TYR A 362 5.81 12.68 -8.44
C TYR A 362 6.90 12.13 -7.50
N LEU A 363 7.30 10.88 -7.69
CA LEU A 363 8.30 10.26 -6.83
C LEU A 363 9.67 10.95 -6.95
N MET A 364 10.05 11.41 -8.14
CA MET A 364 11.29 12.18 -8.34
C MET A 364 11.28 13.55 -7.64
N GLU A 365 10.13 14.22 -7.56
CA GLU A 365 10.02 15.55 -6.95
C GLU A 365 9.91 15.49 -5.42
N PHE A 366 9.23 14.46 -4.89
CA PHE A 366 8.82 14.42 -3.47
C PHE A 366 9.48 13.33 -2.63
N SER A 367 10.27 12.40 -3.21
CA SER A 367 10.91 11.33 -2.44
C SER A 367 11.86 11.81 -1.34
N ASP A 368 12.54 12.95 -1.55
CA ASP A 368 13.49 13.51 -0.59
C ASP A 368 12.82 14.33 0.53
N SER A 369 11.55 14.67 0.39
CA SER A 369 10.81 15.46 1.38
C SER A 369 10.09 14.64 2.44
N GLU A 370 9.98 13.33 2.25
CA GLU A 370 9.31 12.38 3.16
C GLU A 370 10.32 11.48 3.93
N ALA A 371 11.63 11.71 3.78
CA ALA A 371 12.71 10.94 4.43
C ALA A 371 13.11 11.49 5.80
#